data_316a1de13bd2cbb1df7668dd595b06fc
#
_entry.id   316a1de13bd2cbb1df7668dd595b06fc
#
_cell.length_a   1.000
_cell.length_b   1.000
_cell.length_c   1.000
_cell.angle_alpha   90.00
_cell.angle_beta   90.00
_cell.angle_gamma   90.00
#
_symmetry.space_group_name_H-M   'P 1'
#
loop_
_entity.id
_entity.type
_entity.pdbx_description
1 polymer ?
#
loop_
_entity_poly.entity_id
_entity_poly.type
_entity_poly.pdbx_seq_one_letter_code
_entity_poly.pdbx_strand_id
1 'polypeptide(L)'
;MKGEEEPRAGRAAKREKRKKEGTEKERAAEAERMRKFGESVDGLKSRGYTAADRTIGTKAANLFGVLTALPFAAAAVLLFAVFAPAVRNIFPQLFCDIFLLAGLGLVSIPVHEALHGLFWGIANGTFRGIRFGVMRELWTPYCACEMPMKRGKYILGTAAPFVLLGIGFAAAGILTGFWLLTGLGVYNIVCAGADILICF
;
A
#
# COMPACT_ATOMS: atom_id res chain seq x y z
N MET A 1 17.85 -32.99 -36.14
CA MET A 1 18.07 -31.58 -35.78
C MET A 1 18.65 -31.56 -34.40
N LYS A 2 19.97 -31.31 -34.28
CA LYS A 2 20.66 -31.17 -32.98
C LYS A 2 20.42 -29.73 -32.48
N GLY A 3 19.63 -29.56 -31.41
CA GLY A 3 19.55 -28.29 -30.69
C GLY A 3 20.87 -28.07 -29.96
N GLU A 4 21.62 -27.06 -30.38
CA GLU A 4 22.83 -26.63 -29.65
C GLU A 4 22.40 -26.11 -28.27
N GLU A 5 22.70 -26.90 -27.23
CA GLU A 5 22.61 -26.43 -25.83
C GLU A 5 23.71 -25.38 -25.60
N GLU A 6 23.29 -24.13 -25.47
CA GLU A 6 24.18 -23.03 -25.04
C GLU A 6 24.88 -23.41 -23.72
N PRO A 7 26.21 -23.36 -23.61
CA PRO A 7 26.93 -23.80 -22.42
C PRO A 7 26.42 -23.08 -21.15
N ARG A 8 26.27 -23.80 -20.05
CA ARG A 8 25.76 -23.26 -18.76
C ARG A 8 26.48 -21.96 -18.33
N ALA A 9 27.79 -21.85 -18.62
CA ALA A 9 28.59 -20.65 -18.36
C ALA A 9 28.13 -19.42 -19.17
N GLY A 10 27.73 -19.58 -20.44
CA GLY A 10 27.21 -18.49 -21.27
C GLY A 10 25.87 -17.97 -20.77
N ARG A 11 24.97 -18.87 -20.33
CA ARG A 11 23.69 -18.48 -19.71
C ARG A 11 23.88 -17.72 -18.38
N ALA A 12 24.85 -18.13 -17.56
CA ALA A 12 25.17 -17.45 -16.31
C ALA A 12 25.72 -16.03 -16.55
N ALA A 13 26.67 -15.88 -17.47
CA ALA A 13 27.23 -14.58 -17.84
C ALA A 13 26.17 -13.63 -18.42
N LYS A 14 25.29 -14.13 -19.29
CA LYS A 14 24.17 -13.36 -19.85
C LYS A 14 23.17 -12.91 -18.78
N ARG A 15 22.88 -13.78 -17.79
CA ARG A 15 22.03 -13.45 -16.65
C ARG A 15 22.63 -12.38 -15.75
N GLU A 16 23.94 -12.46 -15.51
CA GLU A 16 24.65 -11.48 -14.69
C GLU A 16 24.73 -10.11 -15.39
N LYS A 17 25.00 -10.09 -16.70
CA LYS A 17 24.97 -8.87 -17.52
C LYS A 17 23.59 -8.20 -17.49
N ARG A 18 22.50 -8.97 -17.68
CA ARG A 18 21.14 -8.44 -17.60
C ARG A 18 20.79 -7.92 -16.21
N LYS A 19 21.31 -8.53 -15.14
CA LYS A 19 21.12 -8.06 -13.77
C LYS A 19 21.84 -6.73 -13.53
N LYS A 20 23.08 -6.59 -14.02
CA LYS A 20 23.85 -5.32 -13.92
C LYS A 20 23.17 -4.19 -14.71
N GLU A 21 22.78 -4.45 -15.96
CA GLU A 21 22.04 -3.49 -16.80
C GLU A 21 20.70 -3.07 -16.18
N GLY A 22 19.97 -4.01 -15.56
CA GLY A 22 18.76 -3.72 -14.80
C GLY A 22 19.00 -2.76 -13.63
N THR A 23 20.08 -3.02 -12.86
CA THR A 23 20.44 -2.19 -11.70
C THR A 23 20.90 -0.79 -12.13
N GLU A 24 21.63 -0.65 -13.23
CA GLU A 24 22.02 0.67 -13.77
C GLU A 24 20.84 1.48 -14.25
N LYS A 25 19.89 0.86 -14.97
CA LYS A 25 18.66 1.51 -15.39
C LYS A 25 17.81 1.97 -14.21
N GLU A 26 17.73 1.17 -13.15
CA GLU A 26 17.03 1.52 -11.93
C GLU A 26 17.65 2.73 -11.23
N ARG A 27 18.98 2.74 -11.10
CA ARG A 27 19.73 3.87 -10.53
C ARG A 27 19.58 5.15 -11.35
N ALA A 28 19.62 5.04 -12.67
CA ALA A 28 19.41 6.19 -13.56
C ALA A 28 17.98 6.73 -13.44
N ALA A 29 16.98 5.85 -13.37
CA ALA A 29 15.58 6.26 -13.19
C ALA A 29 15.34 6.90 -11.81
N GLU A 30 16.04 6.43 -10.77
CA GLU A 30 15.98 7.01 -9.43
C GLU A 30 16.65 8.39 -9.39
N ALA A 31 17.82 8.54 -9.97
CA ALA A 31 18.53 9.81 -10.10
C ALA A 31 17.68 10.86 -10.84
N GLU A 32 17.02 10.46 -11.92
CA GLU A 32 16.13 11.35 -12.67
C GLU A 32 14.88 11.75 -11.85
N ARG A 33 14.33 10.84 -11.05
CA ARG A 33 13.24 11.16 -10.11
C ARG A 33 13.68 12.18 -9.06
N MET A 34 14.85 11.96 -8.46
CA MET A 34 15.40 12.89 -7.47
C MET A 34 15.68 14.27 -8.06
N ARG A 35 16.19 14.33 -9.30
CA ARG A 35 16.39 15.59 -10.02
C ARG A 35 15.06 16.35 -10.21
N LYS A 36 14.02 15.68 -10.74
CA LYS A 36 12.69 16.27 -10.94
C LYS A 36 12.04 16.71 -9.63
N PHE A 37 12.24 15.93 -8.57
CA PHE A 37 11.78 16.31 -7.23
C PHE A 37 12.48 17.58 -6.76
N GLY A 38 13.82 17.68 -6.89
CA GLY A 38 14.59 18.88 -6.55
C GLY A 38 14.09 20.11 -7.31
N GLU A 39 13.92 20.01 -8.64
CA GLU A 39 13.38 21.09 -9.47
C GLU A 39 11.98 21.55 -9.01
N SER A 40 11.12 20.60 -8.63
CA SER A 40 9.78 20.91 -8.12
C SER A 40 9.84 21.63 -6.78
N VAL A 41 10.74 21.20 -5.87
CA VAL A 41 10.95 21.85 -4.57
C VAL A 41 11.49 23.27 -4.75
N ASP A 42 12.47 23.47 -5.64
CA ASP A 42 13.06 24.77 -5.90
C ASP A 42 12.05 25.72 -6.57
N GLY A 43 11.23 25.20 -7.47
CA GLY A 43 10.12 25.94 -8.06
C GLY A 43 9.05 26.36 -7.04
N LEU A 44 8.83 25.56 -5.98
CA LEU A 44 7.94 25.95 -4.87
C LEU A 44 8.60 26.98 -3.95
N LYS A 45 9.88 26.80 -3.62
CA LYS A 45 10.64 27.78 -2.81
C LYS A 45 10.65 29.16 -3.45
N SER A 46 10.83 29.25 -4.78
CA SER A 46 10.79 30.52 -5.51
C SER A 46 9.42 31.23 -5.42
N ARG A 47 8.35 30.48 -5.10
CA ARG A 47 7.00 31.01 -4.86
C ARG A 47 6.71 31.33 -3.38
N GLY A 48 7.74 31.29 -2.52
CA GLY A 48 7.62 31.62 -1.09
C GLY A 48 7.24 30.47 -0.17
N TYR A 49 7.25 29.21 -0.67
CA TYR A 49 7.03 28.03 0.19
C TYR A 49 8.33 27.65 0.92
N THR A 50 8.19 27.19 2.16
CA THR A 50 9.30 26.60 2.93
C THR A 50 9.26 25.08 2.83
N ALA A 51 10.40 24.43 2.60
CA ALA A 51 10.52 22.97 2.60
C ALA A 51 10.86 22.48 4.01
N ALA A 52 10.10 21.50 4.49
CA ALA A 52 10.43 20.74 5.70
C ALA A 52 10.50 19.25 5.33
N ASP A 53 11.60 18.61 5.66
CA ASP A 53 11.74 17.17 5.51
C ASP A 53 11.09 16.48 6.72
N ARG A 54 10.10 15.61 6.44
CA ARG A 54 9.38 14.80 7.42
C ARG A 54 9.44 13.31 7.08
N THR A 55 10.50 12.88 6.39
CA THR A 55 10.69 11.49 6.05
C THR A 55 10.90 10.63 7.29
N ILE A 56 10.18 9.51 7.35
CA ILE A 56 10.30 8.51 8.40
C ILE A 56 10.94 7.26 7.78
N GLY A 57 11.94 6.69 8.45
CA GLY A 57 12.56 5.44 7.98
C GLY A 57 11.57 4.27 7.95
N THR A 58 11.66 3.39 6.96
CA THR A 58 10.72 2.28 6.71
C THR A 58 10.43 1.42 7.94
N LYS A 59 11.44 1.09 8.75
CA LYS A 59 11.25 0.30 9.98
C LYS A 59 10.41 1.04 11.02
N ALA A 60 10.67 2.33 11.20
CA ALA A 60 9.90 3.16 12.11
C ALA A 60 8.47 3.36 11.61
N ALA A 61 8.28 3.60 10.30
CA ALA A 61 6.97 3.72 9.69
C ALA A 61 6.12 2.45 9.89
N ASN A 62 6.70 1.26 9.73
CA ASN A 62 6.00 0.00 9.96
C ASN A 62 5.63 -0.18 11.44
N LEU A 63 6.57 0.07 12.36
CA LEU A 63 6.30 -0.07 13.80
C LEU A 63 5.21 0.91 14.27
N PHE A 64 5.40 2.19 14.00
CA PHE A 64 4.43 3.21 14.40
C PHE A 64 3.11 3.08 13.64
N GLY A 65 3.14 2.63 12.39
CA GLY A 65 1.93 2.31 11.62
C GLY A 65 1.09 1.25 12.31
N VAL A 66 1.69 0.11 12.71
CA VAL A 66 0.97 -0.92 13.46
C VAL A 66 0.41 -0.36 14.76
N LEU A 67 1.22 0.39 15.53
CA LEU A 67 0.75 1.00 16.78
C LEU A 67 -0.43 1.96 16.57
N THR A 68 -0.39 2.74 15.49
CA THR A 68 -1.48 3.65 15.10
C THR A 68 -2.75 2.90 14.70
N ALA A 69 -2.63 1.74 14.04
CA ALA A 69 -3.76 0.92 13.61
C ALA A 69 -4.44 0.16 14.77
N LEU A 70 -3.69 -0.19 15.82
CA LEU A 70 -4.19 -1.03 16.93
C LEU A 70 -5.49 -0.54 17.57
N PRO A 71 -5.67 0.75 17.94
CA PRO A 71 -6.93 1.20 18.55
C PRO A 71 -8.13 1.04 17.61
N PHE A 72 -7.96 1.26 16.31
CA PHE A 72 -9.03 1.08 15.33
C PHE A 72 -9.36 -0.40 15.11
N ALA A 73 -8.36 -1.25 15.02
CA ALA A 73 -8.52 -2.70 14.91
C ALA A 73 -9.22 -3.27 16.16
N ALA A 74 -8.79 -2.88 17.36
CA ALA A 74 -9.41 -3.26 18.61
C ALA A 74 -10.87 -2.79 18.69
N ALA A 75 -11.15 -1.54 18.30
CA ALA A 75 -12.50 -1.02 18.25
C ALA A 75 -13.39 -1.82 17.30
N ALA A 76 -12.91 -2.19 16.11
CA ALA A 76 -13.67 -3.00 15.16
C ALA A 76 -14.02 -4.39 15.73
N VAL A 77 -13.09 -5.05 16.41
CA VAL A 77 -13.31 -6.35 17.07
C VAL A 77 -14.29 -6.22 18.23
N LEU A 78 -14.14 -5.21 19.07
CA LEU A 78 -15.04 -4.97 20.21
C LEU A 78 -16.47 -4.64 19.74
N LEU A 79 -16.62 -3.77 18.72
CA LEU A 79 -17.90 -3.45 18.15
C LEU A 79 -18.57 -4.67 17.53
N PHE A 80 -17.81 -5.52 16.85
CA PHE A 80 -18.33 -6.80 16.35
C PHE A 80 -18.82 -7.68 17.51
N ALA A 81 -18.02 -7.84 18.55
CA ALA A 81 -18.38 -8.69 19.70
C ALA A 81 -19.64 -8.19 20.43
N VAL A 82 -19.88 -6.87 20.46
CA VAL A 82 -21.03 -6.28 21.18
C VAL A 82 -22.28 -6.17 20.31
N PHE A 83 -22.13 -5.79 19.05
CA PHE A 83 -23.26 -5.38 18.22
C PHE A 83 -23.61 -6.35 17.08
N ALA A 84 -22.71 -7.30 16.75
CA ALA A 84 -23.02 -8.23 15.66
C ALA A 84 -24.23 -9.11 16.03
N PRO A 85 -25.23 -9.22 15.13
CA PRO A 85 -26.33 -10.19 15.33
C PRO A 85 -25.74 -11.59 15.46
N ALA A 86 -26.40 -12.46 16.23
CA ALA A 86 -25.90 -13.78 16.63
C ALA A 86 -24.97 -14.44 15.60
N VAL A 87 -23.70 -14.53 15.98
CA VAL A 87 -22.65 -15.09 15.12
C VAL A 87 -23.04 -16.49 14.71
N ARG A 88 -23.31 -16.70 13.44
CA ARG A 88 -23.56 -18.05 12.88
C ARG A 88 -22.35 -18.93 13.18
N ASN A 89 -22.61 -20.19 13.57
CA ASN A 89 -21.61 -21.19 13.95
C ASN A 89 -20.30 -21.07 13.14
N ILE A 90 -19.30 -20.50 13.76
CA ILE A 90 -17.99 -20.21 13.14
C ILE A 90 -17.22 -21.51 12.92
N PHE A 91 -17.36 -22.50 13.83
CA PHE A 91 -16.49 -23.65 13.94
C PHE A 91 -16.49 -24.62 12.74
N PRO A 92 -17.59 -24.98 12.07
CA PRO A 92 -17.53 -25.94 10.99
C PRO A 92 -16.84 -25.43 9.71
N GLN A 93 -16.75 -24.09 9.54
CA GLN A 93 -16.24 -23.44 8.36
C GLN A 93 -14.92 -22.70 8.60
N LEU A 94 -14.45 -22.64 9.86
CA LEU A 94 -13.32 -21.81 10.27
C LEU A 94 -12.06 -22.05 9.42
N PHE A 95 -11.79 -23.30 9.08
CA PHE A 95 -10.62 -23.65 8.27
C PHE A 95 -10.72 -23.06 6.85
N CYS A 96 -11.85 -23.23 6.18
CA CYS A 96 -12.08 -22.65 4.86
C CYS A 96 -12.08 -21.13 4.90
N ASP A 97 -12.66 -20.55 5.94
CA ASP A 97 -12.76 -19.09 6.12
C ASP A 97 -11.39 -18.45 6.36
N ILE A 98 -10.46 -19.12 7.05
CA ILE A 98 -9.09 -18.62 7.22
C ILE A 98 -8.36 -18.57 5.88
N PHE A 99 -8.46 -19.61 5.04
CA PHE A 99 -7.86 -19.59 3.71
C PHE A 99 -8.51 -18.55 2.80
N LEU A 100 -9.83 -18.39 2.89
CA LEU A 100 -10.55 -17.35 2.15
C LEU A 100 -10.12 -15.95 2.60
N LEU A 101 -10.00 -15.73 3.91
CA LEU A 101 -9.51 -14.48 4.48
C LEU A 101 -8.09 -14.17 3.99
N ALA A 102 -7.20 -15.16 4.01
CA ALA A 102 -5.84 -15.02 3.50
C ALA A 102 -5.83 -14.67 2.00
N GLY A 103 -6.63 -15.36 1.18
CA GLY A 103 -6.76 -15.09 -0.25
C GLY A 103 -7.32 -13.69 -0.54
N LEU A 104 -8.41 -13.30 0.14
CA LEU A 104 -8.99 -11.96 0.03
C LEU A 104 -8.02 -10.89 0.54
N GLY A 105 -7.28 -11.16 1.61
CA GLY A 105 -6.23 -10.29 2.12
C GLY A 105 -5.14 -10.05 1.07
N LEU A 106 -4.67 -11.09 0.39
CA LEU A 106 -3.70 -10.94 -0.70
C LEU A 106 -4.25 -10.10 -1.86
N VAL A 107 -5.51 -10.31 -2.24
CA VAL A 107 -6.16 -9.50 -3.29
C VAL A 107 -6.37 -8.06 -2.83
N SER A 108 -6.63 -7.83 -1.54
CA SER A 108 -6.82 -6.47 -1.04
C SER A 108 -5.56 -5.61 -1.11
N ILE A 109 -4.35 -6.18 -1.14
CA ILE A 109 -3.10 -5.43 -1.23
C ILE A 109 -3.02 -4.59 -2.53
N PRO A 110 -3.12 -5.18 -3.74
CA PRO A 110 -3.12 -4.37 -4.96
C PRO A 110 -4.34 -3.44 -5.07
N VAL A 111 -5.49 -3.81 -4.51
CA VAL A 111 -6.68 -2.94 -4.46
C VAL A 111 -6.42 -1.72 -3.56
N HIS A 112 -5.75 -1.90 -2.43
CA HIS A 112 -5.31 -0.85 -1.52
C HIS A 112 -4.46 0.20 -2.26
N GLU A 113 -3.43 -0.24 -2.97
CA GLU A 113 -2.57 0.65 -3.76
C GLU A 113 -3.34 1.33 -4.90
N ALA A 114 -4.25 0.60 -5.55
CA ALA A 114 -5.10 1.17 -6.59
C ALA A 114 -6.02 2.28 -6.07
N LEU A 115 -6.53 2.16 -4.85
CA LEU A 115 -7.33 3.21 -4.21
C LEU A 115 -6.51 4.47 -3.95
N HIS A 116 -5.27 4.36 -3.47
CA HIS A 116 -4.38 5.53 -3.36
C HIS A 116 -4.27 6.25 -4.70
N GLY A 117 -3.89 5.53 -5.75
CA GLY A 117 -3.74 6.12 -7.08
C GLY A 117 -5.03 6.71 -7.63
N LEU A 118 -6.16 6.03 -7.44
CA LEU A 118 -7.46 6.49 -7.89
C LEU A 118 -7.85 7.82 -7.22
N PHE A 119 -7.79 7.88 -5.89
CA PHE A 119 -8.21 9.07 -5.15
C PHE A 119 -7.25 10.24 -5.32
N TRP A 120 -5.94 10.01 -5.42
CA TRP A 120 -4.99 11.07 -5.79
C TRP A 120 -5.22 11.58 -7.22
N GLY A 121 -5.48 10.67 -8.16
CA GLY A 121 -5.78 11.04 -9.54
C GLY A 121 -7.04 11.90 -9.66
N ILE A 122 -8.13 11.48 -9.01
CA ILE A 122 -9.39 12.23 -8.98
C ILE A 122 -9.18 13.60 -8.29
N ALA A 123 -8.57 13.60 -7.10
CA ALA A 123 -8.35 14.83 -6.34
C ALA A 123 -7.47 15.85 -7.09
N ASN A 124 -6.50 15.39 -7.87
CA ASN A 124 -5.65 16.24 -8.68
C ASN A 124 -6.23 16.62 -10.06
N GLY A 125 -7.29 15.92 -10.49
CA GLY A 125 -7.86 16.07 -11.82
C GLY A 125 -6.99 15.44 -12.93
N THR A 126 -6.00 14.63 -12.57
CA THR A 126 -5.11 13.96 -13.51
C THR A 126 -4.46 12.75 -12.88
N PHE A 127 -4.27 11.70 -13.66
CA PHE A 127 -3.52 10.50 -13.28
C PHE A 127 -2.04 10.57 -13.67
N ARG A 128 -1.60 11.67 -14.28
CA ARG A 128 -0.17 11.88 -14.58
C ARG A 128 0.61 11.95 -13.27
N GLY A 129 1.75 11.25 -13.22
CA GLY A 129 2.60 11.18 -12.02
C GLY A 129 2.15 10.17 -10.97
N ILE A 130 1.02 9.47 -11.17
CA ILE A 130 0.68 8.29 -10.37
C ILE A 130 1.50 7.11 -10.89
N ARG A 131 2.26 6.48 -9.99
CA ARG A 131 3.11 5.33 -10.33
C ARG A 131 2.84 4.18 -9.38
N PHE A 132 2.70 3.00 -9.96
CA PHE A 132 2.63 1.74 -9.25
C PHE A 132 3.95 0.99 -9.41
N GLY A 133 4.38 0.33 -8.36
CA GLY A 133 5.60 -0.47 -8.37
C GLY A 133 5.59 -1.54 -7.30
N VAL A 134 6.67 -2.32 -7.25
CA VAL A 134 6.92 -3.31 -6.19
C VAL A 134 8.28 -3.02 -5.59
N MET A 135 8.30 -2.78 -4.29
CA MET A 135 9.52 -2.64 -3.52
C MET A 135 10.19 -4.00 -3.38
N ARG A 136 11.32 -4.20 -4.06
CA ARG A 136 11.97 -5.52 -4.16
C ARG A 136 12.48 -6.06 -2.83
N GLU A 137 12.86 -5.18 -1.92
CA GLU A 137 13.39 -5.56 -0.60
C GLU A 137 12.33 -6.25 0.27
N LEU A 138 11.09 -5.84 0.16
CA LEU A 138 9.96 -6.34 0.97
C LEU A 138 8.90 -7.06 0.15
N TRP A 139 9.06 -7.14 -1.18
CA TRP A 139 8.05 -7.67 -2.12
C TRP A 139 6.68 -7.01 -1.95
N THR A 140 6.68 -5.74 -1.52
CA THR A 140 5.46 -5.00 -1.22
C THR A 140 5.11 -4.10 -2.39
N PRO A 141 3.90 -4.18 -2.96
CA PRO A 141 3.40 -3.20 -3.90
C PRO A 141 3.36 -1.83 -3.26
N TYR A 142 3.50 -0.80 -4.05
CA TYR A 142 3.33 0.58 -3.62
C TYR A 142 2.70 1.43 -4.71
N CYS A 143 1.99 2.46 -4.31
CA CYS A 143 1.56 3.56 -5.15
C CYS A 143 2.25 4.85 -4.71
N ALA A 144 2.73 5.64 -5.65
CA ALA A 144 3.35 6.93 -5.38
C ALA A 144 2.77 8.00 -6.30
N CYS A 145 2.63 9.21 -5.77
CA CYS A 145 2.33 10.39 -6.56
C CYS A 145 3.56 11.29 -6.63
N GLU A 146 4.13 11.43 -7.82
CA GLU A 146 5.34 12.24 -8.06
C GLU A 146 5.03 13.74 -8.26
N MET A 147 3.75 14.12 -8.23
CA MET A 147 3.34 15.51 -8.43
C MET A 147 3.07 16.21 -7.09
N PRO A 148 3.50 17.46 -6.93
CA PRO A 148 3.12 18.26 -5.78
C PRO A 148 1.61 18.40 -5.69
N MET A 149 1.05 18.17 -4.51
CA MET A 149 -0.37 18.34 -4.26
C MET A 149 -0.65 19.05 -2.93
N LYS A 150 -1.83 19.64 -2.81
CA LYS A 150 -2.28 20.24 -1.56
C LYS A 150 -2.46 19.17 -0.49
N ARG A 151 -2.11 19.49 0.77
CA ARG A 151 -2.20 18.55 1.91
C ARG A 151 -3.55 17.84 1.99
N GLY A 152 -4.68 18.55 1.84
CA GLY A 152 -6.00 17.93 1.92
C GLY A 152 -6.26 16.87 0.83
N LYS A 153 -5.77 17.13 -0.40
CA LYS A 153 -5.86 16.16 -1.51
C LYS A 153 -4.99 14.92 -1.26
N TYR A 154 -3.81 15.14 -0.67
CA TYR A 154 -2.91 14.05 -0.30
C TYR A 154 -3.53 13.18 0.77
N ILE A 155 -4.06 13.77 1.86
CA ILE A 155 -4.73 13.05 2.94
C ILE A 155 -5.95 12.26 2.42
N LEU A 156 -6.74 12.83 1.51
CA LEU A 156 -7.89 12.15 0.93
C LEU A 156 -7.49 10.83 0.25
N GLY A 157 -6.46 10.87 -0.58
CA GLY A 157 -5.97 9.66 -1.26
C GLY A 157 -5.29 8.68 -0.31
N THR A 158 -4.53 9.20 0.68
CA THR A 158 -3.85 8.36 1.68
C THR A 158 -4.84 7.66 2.61
N ALA A 159 -5.92 8.32 3.02
CA ALA A 159 -6.93 7.74 3.91
C ALA A 159 -7.95 6.82 3.19
N ALA A 160 -8.03 6.87 1.86
CA ALA A 160 -9.06 6.16 1.11
C ALA A 160 -9.09 4.63 1.36
N PRO A 161 -7.97 3.88 1.34
CA PRO A 161 -7.99 2.46 1.65
C PRO A 161 -8.43 2.16 3.09
N PHE A 162 -7.95 2.96 4.06
CA PHE A 162 -8.37 2.82 5.46
C PHE A 162 -9.90 2.95 5.61
N VAL A 163 -10.49 3.95 4.97
CA VAL A 163 -11.93 4.20 5.07
C VAL A 163 -12.72 3.13 4.31
N LEU A 164 -12.34 2.82 3.08
CA LEU A 164 -13.14 1.97 2.21
C LEU A 164 -12.94 0.47 2.51
N LEU A 165 -11.69 0.03 2.61
CA LEU A 165 -11.38 -1.39 2.87
C LEU A 165 -11.38 -1.69 4.37
N GLY A 166 -10.78 -0.81 5.18
CA GLY A 166 -10.71 -1.01 6.63
C GLY A 166 -12.07 -0.83 7.31
N ILE A 167 -12.52 0.40 7.41
CA ILE A 167 -13.79 0.72 8.10
C ILE A 167 -14.98 0.14 7.34
N GLY A 168 -15.01 0.21 6.00
CA GLY A 168 -16.11 -0.27 5.18
C GLY A 168 -16.39 -1.76 5.38
N PHE A 169 -15.36 -2.62 5.28
CA PHE A 169 -15.54 -4.06 5.52
C PHE A 169 -15.84 -4.37 6.99
N ALA A 170 -15.19 -3.70 7.95
CA ALA A 170 -15.47 -3.89 9.36
C ALA A 170 -16.94 -3.54 9.68
N ALA A 171 -17.42 -2.40 9.22
CA ALA A 171 -18.81 -1.99 9.42
C ALA A 171 -19.81 -2.96 8.76
N ALA A 172 -19.54 -3.38 7.51
CA ALA A 172 -20.37 -4.36 6.84
C ALA A 172 -20.43 -5.69 7.62
N GLY A 173 -19.28 -6.16 8.13
CA GLY A 173 -19.22 -7.36 8.95
C GLY A 173 -20.00 -7.23 10.28
N ILE A 174 -19.87 -6.09 10.97
CA ILE A 174 -20.59 -5.80 12.22
C ILE A 174 -22.11 -5.79 11.96
N LEU A 175 -22.56 -5.11 10.90
CA LEU A 175 -23.98 -4.99 10.58
C LEU A 175 -24.61 -6.33 10.14
N THR A 176 -23.86 -7.19 9.49
CA THR A 176 -24.35 -8.48 8.98
C THR A 176 -24.11 -9.66 9.91
N GLY A 177 -23.27 -9.50 10.94
CA GLY A 177 -22.78 -10.60 11.79
C GLY A 177 -21.80 -11.54 11.07
N PHE A 178 -21.24 -11.11 9.91
CA PHE A 178 -20.35 -11.93 9.12
C PHE A 178 -18.88 -11.64 9.50
N TRP A 179 -18.34 -12.49 10.36
CA TRP A 179 -17.02 -12.32 10.96
C TRP A 179 -15.87 -12.20 9.94
N LEU A 180 -15.98 -12.87 8.78
CA LEU A 180 -14.98 -12.81 7.71
C LEU A 180 -14.80 -11.39 7.15
N LEU A 181 -15.92 -10.65 6.98
CA LEU A 181 -15.84 -9.24 6.55
C LEU A 181 -15.20 -8.38 7.62
N THR A 182 -15.55 -8.59 8.90
CA THR A 182 -14.88 -7.86 9.99
C THR A 182 -13.39 -8.18 10.03
N GLY A 183 -13.02 -9.46 9.89
CA GLY A 183 -11.63 -9.89 9.82
C GLY A 183 -10.86 -9.24 8.66
N LEU A 184 -11.48 -9.18 7.49
CA LEU A 184 -10.90 -8.50 6.32
C LEU A 184 -10.75 -6.98 6.55
N GLY A 185 -11.75 -6.36 7.21
CA GLY A 185 -11.67 -4.96 7.62
C GLY A 185 -10.52 -4.70 8.59
N VAL A 186 -10.39 -5.53 9.64
CA VAL A 186 -9.28 -5.46 10.62
C VAL A 186 -7.93 -5.63 9.93
N TYR A 187 -7.80 -6.60 9.02
CA TYR A 187 -6.59 -6.79 8.22
C TYR A 187 -6.23 -5.51 7.44
N ASN A 188 -7.19 -4.92 6.73
CA ASN A 188 -6.97 -3.69 5.95
C ASN A 188 -6.70 -2.46 6.84
N ILE A 189 -7.28 -2.38 8.04
CA ILE A 189 -6.94 -1.34 9.04
C ILE A 189 -5.46 -1.45 9.43
N VAL A 190 -4.97 -2.65 9.67
CA VAL A 190 -3.56 -2.87 10.04
C VAL A 190 -2.64 -2.55 8.86
N CYS A 191 -2.99 -2.95 7.64
CA CYS A 191 -2.24 -2.61 6.43
C CYS A 191 -2.16 -1.09 6.20
N ALA A 192 -3.25 -0.36 6.48
CA ALA A 192 -3.31 1.10 6.34
C ALA A 192 -2.69 1.88 7.51
N GLY A 193 -2.07 1.21 8.47
CA GLY A 193 -1.55 1.86 9.68
C GLY A 193 -0.51 2.94 9.39
N ALA A 194 0.39 2.71 8.44
CA ALA A 194 1.37 3.70 8.02
C ALA A 194 0.71 4.89 7.29
N ASP A 195 -0.35 4.66 6.53
CA ASP A 195 -1.10 5.72 5.85
C ASP A 195 -1.80 6.64 6.83
N ILE A 196 -2.38 6.05 7.88
CA ILE A 196 -2.99 6.82 8.98
C ILE A 196 -1.92 7.67 9.66
N LEU A 197 -0.75 7.10 9.95
CA LEU A 197 0.35 7.83 10.58
C LEU A 197 0.79 9.05 9.77
N ILE A 198 0.83 8.94 8.44
CA ILE A 198 1.22 10.03 7.54
C ILE A 198 0.16 11.15 7.50
N CYS A 199 -1.10 10.86 7.81
CA CYS A 199 -2.17 11.85 7.83
C CYS A 199 -2.06 12.86 9.00
N PHE A 200 -1.32 12.53 10.06
CA PHE A 200 -1.10 13.37 11.23
C PHE A 200 0.26 14.07 11.20
#